data_1e7ae1ee9cae6bdd30a7c0092d0456ea
#
_entry.id   1e7ae1ee9cae6bdd30a7c0092d0456ea
#
_cell.length_a   1.000
_cell.length_b   1.000
_cell.length_c   1.000
_cell.angle_alpha   90.00
_cell.angle_beta   90.00
_cell.angle_gamma   90.00
#
_symmetry.space_group_name_H-M   'P 1'
#
loop_
_entity.id
_entity.type
_entity.pdbx_description
1 polymer ?
#
loop_
_entity_poly.entity_id
_entity_poly.type
_entity_poly.pdbx_seq_one_letter_code
_entity_poly.pdbx_strand_id
1 'polypeptide(L)'
;MERCIQKVYIVYDDDPDHLLDSVKQDSIVLNIQRACKAAIDLSIHINAEYHFGVPQTYKDSFDILFDKGIINDSMKVKVKNIEGFRHLASEDCKKINLNKLKVTIEKDLGDLSLLGKQILNY
;
A
#
# COMPACT_ATOMS: atom_id res chain seq x y z
N MET A 1 5.44 -7.96 1.56
CA MET A 1 4.16 -7.26 1.41
C MET A 1 3.00 -8.05 1.99
N GLU A 2 2.75 -9.27 1.52
CA GLU A 2 1.64 -10.09 2.01
C GLU A 2 1.72 -10.39 3.52
N ARG A 3 2.92 -10.63 4.04
CA ARG A 3 3.11 -10.86 5.48
C ARG A 3 2.66 -9.66 6.31
N CYS A 4 2.98 -8.45 5.86
CA CYS A 4 2.57 -7.22 6.56
C CYS A 4 1.06 -7.03 6.51
N ILE A 5 0.45 -7.31 5.36
CA ILE A 5 -1.02 -7.25 5.20
C ILE A 5 -1.69 -8.25 6.12
N GLN A 6 -1.20 -9.48 6.20
CA GLN A 6 -1.75 -10.50 7.09
C GLN A 6 -1.64 -10.09 8.56
N LYS A 7 -0.52 -9.48 8.97
CA LYS A 7 -0.38 -8.97 10.34
C LYS A 7 -1.41 -7.90 10.66
N VAL A 8 -1.73 -7.02 9.71
CA VAL A 8 -2.78 -6.02 9.90
C VAL A 8 -4.13 -6.69 10.16
N TYR A 9 -4.51 -7.67 9.35
CA TYR A 9 -5.77 -8.37 9.52
C TYR A 9 -5.83 -9.13 10.84
N ILE A 10 -4.74 -9.74 11.28
CA ILE A 10 -4.68 -10.47 12.55
C ILE A 10 -4.90 -9.51 13.73
N VAL A 11 -4.22 -8.36 13.73
CA VAL A 11 -4.33 -7.38 14.82
C VAL A 11 -5.70 -6.70 14.81
N TYR A 12 -6.20 -6.35 13.62
CA TYR A 12 -7.51 -5.74 13.46
C TYR A 12 -8.64 -6.68 13.83
N ASP A 13 -8.55 -7.94 13.43
CA ASP A 13 -9.49 -9.03 13.72
C ASP A 13 -10.95 -8.63 13.47
N ASP A 14 -11.17 -7.88 12.38
CA ASP A 14 -12.49 -7.41 11.94
C ASP A 14 -13.28 -6.64 13.02
N ASP A 15 -12.57 -6.04 13.97
CA ASP A 15 -13.15 -5.28 15.07
C ASP A 15 -12.62 -3.84 15.07
N PRO A 16 -13.46 -2.85 14.65
CA PRO A 16 -13.05 -1.45 14.63
C PRO A 16 -12.61 -0.89 15.99
N ASP A 17 -13.08 -1.46 17.09
CA ASP A 17 -12.69 -1.02 18.43
C ASP A 17 -11.20 -1.28 18.71
N HIS A 18 -10.57 -2.22 18.00
CA HIS A 18 -9.13 -2.44 18.09
C HIS A 18 -8.33 -1.23 17.62
N LEU A 19 -8.90 -0.36 16.80
CA LEU A 19 -8.24 0.88 16.37
C LEU A 19 -8.16 1.91 17.49
N LEU A 20 -8.92 1.75 18.57
CA LEU A 20 -8.88 2.61 19.76
C LEU A 20 -7.75 2.21 20.72
N ASP A 21 -7.22 1.01 20.59
CA ASP A 21 -6.07 0.54 21.36
C ASP A 21 -4.79 1.09 20.72
N SER A 22 -4.03 1.89 21.46
CA SER A 22 -2.85 2.57 20.92
C SER A 22 -1.77 1.60 20.43
N VAL A 23 -1.57 0.48 21.13
CA VAL A 23 -0.57 -0.54 20.75
C VAL A 23 -1.00 -1.23 19.46
N LYS A 24 -2.27 -1.63 19.35
CA LYS A 24 -2.79 -2.26 18.15
C LYS A 24 -2.80 -1.28 16.97
N GLN A 25 -3.18 -0.02 17.19
CA GLN A 25 -3.17 1.01 16.17
C GLN A 25 -1.75 1.21 15.62
N ASP A 26 -0.75 1.34 16.50
CA ASP A 26 0.64 1.53 16.08
C ASP A 26 1.15 0.34 15.27
N SER A 27 0.83 -0.87 15.66
CA SER A 27 1.19 -2.09 14.93
C SER A 27 0.55 -2.11 13.54
N ILE A 28 -0.73 -1.78 13.45
CA ILE A 28 -1.47 -1.74 12.18
C ILE A 28 -0.86 -0.70 11.24
N VAL A 29 -0.65 0.52 11.73
CA VAL A 29 -0.07 1.61 10.92
C VAL A 29 1.32 1.25 10.42
N LEU A 30 2.18 0.71 11.29
CA LEU A 30 3.52 0.30 10.91
C LEU A 30 3.51 -0.76 9.81
N ASN A 31 2.66 -1.77 9.93
CA ASN A 31 2.58 -2.84 8.94
C ASN A 31 1.97 -2.36 7.62
N ILE A 32 1.03 -1.43 7.63
CA ILE A 32 0.53 -0.80 6.41
C ILE A 32 1.64 -0.01 5.71
N GLN A 33 2.42 0.76 6.46
CA GLN A 33 3.57 1.51 5.90
C GLN A 33 4.59 0.56 5.26
N ARG A 34 4.89 -0.56 5.92
CA ARG A 34 5.80 -1.58 5.39
C ARG A 34 5.26 -2.23 4.12
N ALA A 35 3.96 -2.50 4.07
CA ALA A 35 3.32 -3.06 2.89
C ALA A 35 3.38 -2.09 1.71
N CYS A 36 3.11 -0.81 1.94
CA CYS A 36 3.19 0.23 0.92
C CYS A 36 4.61 0.37 0.38
N LYS A 37 5.61 0.39 1.28
CA LYS A 37 7.01 0.46 0.88
C LYS A 37 7.41 -0.75 0.03
N ALA A 38 6.99 -1.94 0.43
CA ALA A 38 7.28 -3.16 -0.33
C ALA A 38 6.68 -3.12 -1.73
N ALA A 39 5.47 -2.56 -1.89
CA ALA A 39 4.85 -2.39 -3.20
C ALA A 39 5.64 -1.42 -4.08
N ILE A 40 6.12 -0.33 -3.50
CA ILE A 40 6.95 0.65 -4.21
C ILE A 40 8.27 0.00 -4.64
N ASP A 41 8.93 -0.71 -3.74
CA ASP A 41 10.20 -1.39 -4.03
C ASP A 41 10.01 -2.42 -5.14
N LEU A 42 8.90 -3.16 -5.13
CA LEU A 42 8.56 -4.12 -6.17
C LEU A 42 8.38 -3.42 -7.53
N SER A 43 7.70 -2.29 -7.58
CA SER A 43 7.51 -1.54 -8.82
C SER A 43 8.83 -1.03 -9.39
N ILE A 44 9.73 -0.56 -8.54
CA ILE A 44 11.07 -0.10 -8.95
C ILE A 44 11.88 -1.28 -9.48
N HIS A 45 11.83 -2.42 -8.80
CA HIS A 45 12.55 -3.62 -9.20
C HIS A 45 12.11 -4.11 -10.60
N ILE A 46 10.81 -4.14 -10.87
CA ILE A 46 10.27 -4.54 -12.17
C ILE A 46 10.71 -3.58 -13.28
N ASN A 47 10.66 -2.28 -13.02
CA ASN A 47 11.13 -1.29 -14.00
C ASN A 47 12.61 -1.47 -14.33
N ALA A 48 13.43 -1.78 -13.34
CA ALA A 48 14.85 -2.03 -13.53
C ALA A 48 15.11 -3.35 -14.30
N GLU A 49 14.41 -4.41 -13.92
CA GLU A 49 14.59 -5.74 -14.52
C GLU A 49 14.20 -5.77 -16.00
N TYR A 50 13.11 -5.09 -16.36
CA TYR A 50 12.65 -5.04 -17.75
C TYR A 50 13.18 -3.84 -18.53
N HIS A 51 14.07 -3.04 -17.94
CA HIS A 51 14.69 -1.88 -18.59
C HIS A 51 13.67 -0.84 -19.10
N PHE A 52 12.59 -0.64 -18.33
CA PHE A 52 11.54 0.33 -18.69
C PHE A 52 11.95 1.78 -18.42
N GLY A 53 13.07 2.01 -17.75
CA GLY A 53 13.58 3.32 -17.41
C GLY A 53 13.88 3.45 -15.92
N VAL A 54 14.45 4.59 -15.53
CA VAL A 54 14.76 4.89 -14.13
C VAL A 54 13.71 5.86 -13.60
N PRO A 55 12.80 5.40 -12.72
CA PRO A 55 11.81 6.32 -12.14
C PRO A 55 12.48 7.32 -11.21
N GLN A 56 12.07 8.58 -11.30
CA GLN A 56 12.55 9.66 -10.44
C GLN A 56 11.86 9.63 -9.07
N THR A 57 10.60 9.18 -9.04
CA THR A 57 9.77 9.07 -7.84
C THR A 57 8.99 7.77 -7.88
N TYR A 58 8.39 7.37 -6.75
CA TYR A 58 7.52 6.21 -6.73
C TYR A 58 6.26 6.39 -7.60
N LYS A 59 5.79 7.62 -7.76
CA LYS A 59 4.68 7.94 -8.66
C LYS A 59 5.05 7.60 -10.10
N ASP A 60 6.25 8.01 -10.53
CA ASP A 60 6.76 7.69 -11.86
C ASP A 60 6.87 6.19 -12.06
N SER A 61 7.28 5.46 -11.02
CA SER A 61 7.41 4.01 -11.07
C SER A 61 6.07 3.34 -11.43
N PHE A 62 4.97 3.76 -10.80
CA PHE A 62 3.65 3.23 -11.10
C PHE A 62 3.11 3.72 -12.44
N ASP A 63 3.40 4.96 -12.83
CA ASP A 63 3.01 5.48 -14.15
C ASP A 63 3.67 4.67 -15.28
N ILE A 64 4.93 4.28 -15.12
CA ILE A 64 5.61 3.40 -16.08
C ILE A 64 4.92 2.04 -16.17
N LEU A 65 4.56 1.43 -15.04
CA LEU A 65 3.84 0.17 -15.03
C LEU A 65 2.49 0.27 -15.74
N PHE A 66 1.79 1.39 -15.57
CA PHE A 66 0.54 1.65 -16.29
C PHE A 66 0.77 1.77 -17.80
N ASP A 67 1.77 2.53 -18.20
CA ASP A 67 2.10 2.73 -19.61
C ASP A 67 2.49 1.42 -20.31
N LYS A 68 3.10 0.50 -19.57
CA LYS A 68 3.51 -0.82 -20.09
C LYS A 68 2.40 -1.87 -20.00
N GLY A 69 1.23 -1.51 -19.51
CA GLY A 69 0.09 -2.41 -19.41
C GLY A 69 0.16 -3.43 -18.29
N ILE A 70 1.09 -3.28 -17.34
CA ILE A 70 1.22 -4.19 -16.20
C ILE A 70 0.09 -3.96 -15.20
N ILE A 71 -0.29 -2.70 -14.98
CA ILE A 71 -1.44 -2.33 -14.17
C ILE A 71 -2.48 -1.61 -15.03
N ASN A 72 -3.75 -1.73 -14.67
CA ASN A 72 -4.86 -1.11 -15.41
C ASN A 72 -5.24 0.25 -14.80
N ASP A 73 -6.20 0.95 -15.45
CA ASP A 73 -6.69 2.26 -15.00
C ASP A 73 -7.21 2.22 -13.58
N SER A 74 -7.97 1.19 -13.24
CA SER A 74 -8.54 1.01 -11.90
C SER A 74 -7.42 0.92 -10.84
N MET A 75 -6.39 0.15 -11.13
CA MET A 75 -5.26 -0.01 -10.21
C MET A 75 -4.46 1.28 -10.09
N LYS A 76 -4.30 2.06 -11.15
CA LYS A 76 -3.61 3.35 -11.13
C LYS A 76 -4.27 4.31 -10.12
N VAL A 77 -5.60 4.36 -10.10
CA VAL A 77 -6.35 5.20 -9.14
C VAL A 77 -6.17 4.68 -7.71
N LYS A 78 -6.23 3.37 -7.51
CA LYS A 78 -6.08 2.74 -6.19
C LYS A 78 -4.68 2.97 -5.60
N VAL A 79 -3.65 2.92 -6.42
CA VAL A 79 -2.28 3.19 -6.01
C VAL A 79 -2.14 4.62 -5.45
N LYS A 80 -2.81 5.60 -6.03
CA LYS A 80 -2.78 6.97 -5.51
C LYS A 80 -3.35 7.07 -4.10
N ASN A 81 -4.39 6.31 -3.78
CA ASN A 81 -4.97 6.27 -2.44
C ASN A 81 -3.99 5.67 -1.43
N ILE A 82 -3.27 4.64 -1.81
CA ILE A 82 -2.25 3.98 -0.98
C ILE A 82 -1.11 4.94 -0.68
N GLU A 83 -0.64 5.68 -1.67
CA GLU A 83 0.40 6.70 -1.50
C GLU A 83 -0.05 7.79 -0.53
N GLY A 84 -1.28 8.26 -0.67
CA GLY A 84 -1.85 9.27 0.22
C GLY A 84 -1.86 8.81 1.66
N PHE A 85 -2.21 7.57 1.93
CA PHE A 85 -2.16 7.00 3.29
C PHE A 85 -0.73 6.96 3.82
N ARG A 86 0.22 6.49 3.03
CA ARG A 86 1.63 6.42 3.44
C ARG A 86 2.15 7.79 3.85
N HIS A 87 1.85 8.82 3.08
CA HIS A 87 2.29 10.18 3.35
C HIS A 87 1.71 10.71 4.65
N LEU A 88 0.40 10.55 4.86
CA LEU A 88 -0.25 10.99 6.09
C LEU A 88 0.29 10.27 7.32
N ALA A 89 0.52 8.98 7.23
CA ALA A 89 1.01 8.18 8.34
C ALA A 89 2.46 8.55 8.72
N SER A 90 3.29 8.98 7.77
CA SER A 90 4.66 9.38 8.03
C SER A 90 4.78 10.77 8.67
N GLU A 91 3.81 11.65 8.42
CA GLU A 91 3.86 13.02 8.94
C GLU A 91 3.43 13.15 10.39
N ASP A 92 2.35 12.48 10.80
CA ASP A 92 1.86 12.58 12.18
C ASP A 92 1.01 11.37 12.57
N CYS A 93 1.65 10.40 13.23
CA CYS A 93 0.99 9.21 13.72
C CYS A 93 -0.07 9.50 14.80
N LYS A 94 -0.03 10.67 15.44
CA LYS A 94 -0.97 11.02 16.53
C LYS A 94 -2.31 11.54 16.03
N LYS A 95 -2.39 11.94 14.76
CA LYS A 95 -3.58 12.55 14.17
C LYS A 95 -4.21 11.71 13.07
N ILE A 96 -3.97 10.42 13.05
CA ILE A 96 -4.56 9.55 12.05
C ILE A 96 -6.08 9.51 12.22
N ASN A 97 -6.78 9.81 11.12
CA ASN A 97 -8.23 9.70 11.08
C ASN A 97 -8.62 8.21 11.13
N LEU A 98 -9.31 7.81 12.20
CA LEU A 98 -9.69 6.41 12.42
C LEU A 98 -10.61 5.87 11.31
N ASN A 99 -11.51 6.71 10.78
CA ASN A 99 -12.39 6.32 9.69
C ASN A 99 -11.59 6.03 8.42
N LYS A 100 -10.59 6.84 8.13
CA LYS A 100 -9.69 6.64 6.99
C LYS A 100 -8.86 5.38 7.16
N LEU A 101 -8.36 5.13 8.36
CA LEU A 101 -7.61 3.92 8.69
C LEU A 101 -8.48 2.67 8.50
N LYS A 102 -9.72 2.71 8.96
CA LYS A 102 -10.69 1.62 8.77
C LYS A 102 -10.92 1.32 7.29
N VAL A 103 -11.14 2.36 6.48
CA VAL A 103 -11.32 2.20 5.03
C VAL A 103 -10.08 1.60 4.38
N THR A 104 -8.89 2.04 4.78
CA THR A 104 -7.64 1.50 4.28
C THR A 104 -7.54 0.01 4.56
N ILE A 105 -7.84 -0.44 5.78
CA ILE A 105 -7.78 -1.85 6.17
C ILE A 105 -8.81 -2.67 5.38
N GLU A 106 -10.04 -2.21 5.29
CA GLU A 106 -11.14 -2.98 4.71
C GLU A 106 -11.16 -2.98 3.18
N LYS A 107 -10.57 -1.97 2.53
CA LYS A 107 -10.58 -1.82 1.06
C LYS A 107 -9.20 -1.77 0.45
N ASP A 108 -8.36 -0.84 0.89
CA ASP A 108 -7.10 -0.53 0.20
C ASP A 108 -6.06 -1.63 0.32
N LEU A 109 -6.04 -2.38 1.42
CA LEU A 109 -5.11 -3.52 1.57
C LEU A 109 -5.39 -4.64 0.59
N GLY A 110 -6.68 -4.89 0.28
CA GLY A 110 -7.05 -5.84 -0.75
C GLY A 110 -6.55 -5.40 -2.12
N ASP A 111 -6.63 -4.11 -2.42
CA ASP A 111 -6.12 -3.53 -3.65
C ASP A 111 -4.61 -3.65 -3.75
N LEU A 112 -3.90 -3.48 -2.65
CA LEU A 112 -2.45 -3.62 -2.59
C LEU A 112 -2.02 -5.06 -2.87
N SER A 113 -2.74 -6.03 -2.32
CA SER A 113 -2.53 -7.45 -2.61
C SER A 113 -2.75 -7.76 -4.09
N LEU A 114 -3.80 -7.20 -4.68
CA LEU A 114 -4.09 -7.35 -6.11
C LEU A 114 -3.00 -6.72 -6.97
N LEU A 115 -2.47 -5.57 -6.60
CA LEU A 115 -1.35 -4.93 -7.27
C LEU A 115 -0.14 -5.87 -7.34
N GLY A 116 0.21 -6.49 -6.21
CA GLY A 116 1.30 -7.46 -6.17
C GLY A 116 1.10 -8.63 -7.12
N LYS A 117 -0.12 -9.15 -7.19
CA LYS A 117 -0.46 -10.24 -8.12
C LYS A 117 -0.35 -9.81 -9.57
N GLN A 118 -0.80 -8.62 -9.92
CA GLN A 118 -0.69 -8.12 -11.30
C GLN A 118 0.76 -7.97 -11.74
N ILE A 119 1.63 -7.48 -10.84
CA ILE A 119 3.05 -7.32 -11.13
C ILE A 119 3.72 -8.70 -11.27
N LEU A 120 3.46 -9.62 -10.35
CA LEU A 120 4.09 -10.94 -10.35
C LEU A 120 3.65 -11.83 -11.52
N ASN A 121 2.45 -11.60 -12.06
CA ASN A 121 1.92 -12.35 -13.19
C ASN A 121 2.31 -11.75 -14.55
N TYR A 122 3.01 -10.66 -14.57
CA TYR A 122 3.57 -10.10 -15.80
C TYR A 122 4.82 -10.87 -16.23
#